data_a19af318ff88a70807187c7b9514193e
#
_entry.id   a19af318ff88a70807187c7b9514193e
#
_cell.length_a   1.000
_cell.length_b   1.000
_cell.length_c   1.000
_cell.angle_alpha   90.00
_cell.angle_beta   90.00
_cell.angle_gamma   90.00
#
_symmetry.space_group_name_H-M   'P 1'
#
loop_
_entity.id
_entity.type
_entity.pdbx_description
1 polymer ?
#
loop_
_entity_poly.entity_id
_entity_poly.type
_entity_poly.pdbx_seq_one_letter_code
_entity_poly.pdbx_strand_id
1 'polypeptide(L)'
;MLLALSSAIPVEASQPLIALIQRVTRAQVRVDSRIVGEIGKGLLALIAVERDDMEIQADRLLERILNYRVFDDADGKMNLSVRDIQGGLLLVSQFTLAADTHKGNRPGFSHAAMPEEGRRLFEHLVAAARAAHAEIATGEFGAHMEVELVNDGPVTFRLSASRQVST
;
A
#
# COMPACT_ATOMS: atom_id res chain seq x y z
N MET A 1 -34.37 4.58 -41.03
CA MET A 1 -32.93 4.38 -40.80
C MET A 1 -32.63 4.77 -39.35
N LEU A 2 -32.77 3.78 -38.45
CA LEU A 2 -32.56 3.98 -36.98
C LEU A 2 -31.07 3.82 -36.69
N LEU A 3 -30.44 4.90 -36.29
CA LEU A 3 -29.08 4.86 -35.74
C LEU A 3 -29.18 4.35 -34.30
N ALA A 4 -28.74 3.10 -34.09
CA ALA A 4 -28.54 2.55 -32.76
C ALA A 4 -27.35 3.26 -32.11
N LEU A 5 -27.64 4.16 -31.17
CA LEU A 5 -26.65 4.69 -30.24
C LEU A 5 -26.24 3.53 -29.31
N SER A 6 -25.10 2.90 -29.62
CA SER A 6 -24.42 2.04 -28.70
C SER A 6 -23.90 2.89 -27.54
N SER A 7 -24.63 2.89 -26.42
CA SER A 7 -24.12 3.42 -25.17
C SER A 7 -23.02 2.48 -24.69
N ALA A 8 -21.77 2.80 -25.03
CA ALA A 8 -20.64 2.22 -24.36
C ALA A 8 -20.73 2.60 -22.89
N ILE A 9 -21.05 1.64 -22.03
CA ILE A 9 -20.91 1.77 -20.58
C ILE A 9 -19.43 2.10 -20.36
N PRO A 10 -19.08 3.22 -19.71
CA PRO A 10 -17.71 3.47 -19.39
C PRO A 10 -17.23 2.30 -18.55
N VAL A 11 -16.19 1.59 -19.02
CA VAL A 11 -15.44 0.65 -18.20
C VAL A 11 -14.92 1.48 -17.06
N GLU A 12 -15.53 1.35 -15.88
CA GLU A 12 -14.99 1.94 -14.66
C GLU A 12 -13.51 1.57 -14.61
N ALA A 13 -12.66 2.60 -14.58
CA ALA A 13 -11.23 2.40 -14.55
C ALA A 13 -10.90 1.46 -13.40
N SER A 14 -10.32 0.30 -13.73
CA SER A 14 -9.86 -0.70 -12.78
C SER A 14 -9.17 0.01 -11.63
N GLN A 15 -9.73 -0.09 -10.44
CA GLN A 15 -9.20 0.57 -9.27
C GLN A 15 -7.82 -0.01 -8.93
N PRO A 16 -6.88 0.79 -8.46
CA PRO A 16 -5.49 0.36 -8.31
C PRO A 16 -5.20 -0.23 -6.93
N LEU A 17 -4.28 -1.18 -6.86
CA LEU A 17 -3.62 -1.55 -5.62
C LEU A 17 -3.09 -0.28 -4.93
N ILE A 18 -3.40 -0.11 -3.66
CA ILE A 18 -3.16 1.13 -2.91
C ILE A 18 -2.12 0.91 -1.83
N ALA A 19 -1.20 1.86 -1.67
CA ALA A 19 -0.38 2.01 -0.49
C ALA A 19 -0.53 3.41 0.09
N LEU A 20 -0.73 3.50 1.40
CA LEU A 20 -0.52 4.72 2.16
C LEU A 20 0.83 4.59 2.86
N ILE A 21 1.79 5.41 2.46
CA ILE A 21 3.14 5.39 3.03
C ILE A 21 3.32 6.58 3.97
N GLN A 22 4.00 6.33 5.10
CA GLN A 22 4.35 7.34 6.07
C GLN A 22 5.83 7.21 6.45
N ARG A 23 6.55 8.32 6.36
CA ARG A 23 7.92 8.40 6.86
C ARG A 23 7.89 8.36 8.38
N VAL A 24 8.67 7.46 8.98
CA VAL A 24 8.66 7.24 10.42
C VAL A 24 10.06 7.27 11.03
N THR A 25 10.15 7.69 12.27
CA THR A 25 11.36 7.48 13.10
C THR A 25 11.34 6.08 13.73
N ARG A 26 10.16 5.54 13.98
CA ARG A 26 9.88 4.17 14.43
C ARG A 26 8.44 3.80 14.13
N ALA A 27 8.18 2.53 13.94
CA ALA A 27 6.82 1.98 13.89
C ALA A 27 6.82 0.52 14.34
N GLN A 28 5.69 0.07 14.91
CA GLN A 28 5.51 -1.31 15.33
C GLN A 28 4.06 -1.74 15.22
N VAL A 29 3.86 -3.04 15.07
CA VAL A 29 2.55 -3.69 15.10
C VAL A 29 2.48 -4.65 16.26
N ARG A 30 1.38 -4.59 17.02
CA ARG A 30 1.05 -5.54 18.08
C ARG A 30 -0.19 -6.33 17.73
N VAL A 31 -0.17 -7.60 18.09
CA VAL A 31 -1.32 -8.51 18.09
C VAL A 31 -1.34 -9.21 19.44
N ASP A 32 -2.46 -9.14 20.15
CA ASP A 32 -2.59 -9.69 21.50
C ASP A 32 -1.45 -9.29 22.45
N SER A 33 -1.12 -8.00 22.45
CA SER A 33 -0.04 -7.40 23.24
C SER A 33 1.39 -7.85 22.87
N ARG A 34 1.57 -8.69 21.84
CA ARG A 34 2.88 -9.10 21.31
C ARG A 34 3.28 -8.24 20.13
N ILE A 35 4.52 -7.77 20.10
CA ILE A 35 5.09 -7.14 18.90
C ILE A 35 5.32 -8.21 17.85
N VAL A 36 4.67 -8.08 16.69
CA VAL A 36 4.80 -9.00 15.55
C VAL A 36 5.69 -8.45 14.43
N GLY A 37 5.87 -7.14 14.39
CA GLY A 37 6.77 -6.46 13.46
C GLY A 37 7.12 -5.07 13.98
N GLU A 38 8.37 -4.66 13.78
CA GLU A 38 8.85 -3.34 14.16
C GLU A 38 9.97 -2.87 13.24
N ILE A 39 10.10 -1.56 13.09
CA ILE A 39 11.19 -0.88 12.39
C ILE A 39 11.61 0.37 13.16
N GLY A 40 12.86 0.77 12.97
CA GLY A 40 13.34 2.11 13.30
C GLY A 40 13.00 3.11 12.19
N LYS A 41 13.95 3.96 11.84
CA LYS A 41 13.79 4.93 10.74
C LYS A 41 13.47 4.22 9.43
N GLY A 42 12.42 4.67 8.77
CA GLY A 42 12.00 4.06 7.50
C GLY A 42 10.60 4.47 7.08
N LEU A 43 9.88 3.53 6.46
CA LEU A 43 8.50 3.70 5.99
C LEU A 43 7.57 2.68 6.63
N LEU A 44 6.44 3.15 7.12
CA LEU A 44 5.24 2.35 7.30
C LEU A 44 4.44 2.41 5.99
N ALA A 45 4.03 1.26 5.46
CA ALA A 45 3.18 1.16 4.29
C ALA A 45 1.91 0.35 4.61
N LEU A 46 0.77 1.00 4.58
CA LEU A 46 -0.55 0.39 4.69
C LEU A 46 -1.01 -0.01 3.29
N ILE A 47 -1.29 -1.30 3.08
CA ILE A 47 -1.56 -1.88 1.76
C ILE A 47 -3.00 -2.34 1.66
N ALA A 48 -3.71 -1.88 0.63
CA ALA A 48 -5.05 -2.36 0.28
C ALA A 48 -5.05 -2.98 -1.11
N VAL A 49 -5.61 -4.17 -1.19
CA VAL A 49 -5.85 -4.90 -2.43
C VAL A 49 -7.30 -4.67 -2.85
N GLU A 50 -7.49 -4.27 -4.09
CA GLU A 50 -8.81 -4.11 -4.69
C GLU A 50 -9.16 -5.29 -5.59
N ARG A 51 -10.44 -5.37 -6.00
CA ARG A 51 -10.88 -6.41 -6.92
C ARG A 51 -10.10 -6.35 -8.23
N ASP A 52 -9.82 -7.50 -8.80
CA ASP A 52 -9.11 -7.66 -10.07
C ASP A 52 -7.65 -7.17 -10.07
N ASP A 53 -7.09 -6.82 -8.91
CA ASP A 53 -5.66 -6.61 -8.79
C ASP A 53 -4.89 -7.91 -9.06
N MET A 54 -3.70 -7.77 -9.64
CA MET A 54 -2.81 -8.88 -9.99
C MET A 54 -1.40 -8.65 -9.45
N GLU A 55 -0.58 -9.68 -9.49
CA GLU A 55 0.81 -9.64 -9.01
C GLU A 55 1.64 -8.53 -9.68
N ILE A 56 1.37 -8.26 -10.97
CA ILE A 56 2.08 -7.18 -11.69
C ILE A 56 1.87 -5.79 -11.05
N GLN A 57 0.67 -5.51 -10.51
CA GLN A 57 0.43 -4.26 -9.79
C GLN A 57 1.14 -4.27 -8.42
N ALA A 58 1.17 -5.42 -7.74
CA ALA A 58 1.90 -5.55 -6.48
C ALA A 58 3.40 -5.29 -6.67
N ASP A 59 4.00 -5.86 -7.71
CA ASP A 59 5.41 -5.65 -8.05
C ASP A 59 5.70 -4.18 -8.37
N ARG A 60 4.85 -3.54 -9.18
CA ARG A 60 4.98 -2.11 -9.52
C ARG A 60 4.81 -1.20 -8.31
N LEU A 61 3.85 -1.52 -7.44
CA LEU A 61 3.64 -0.74 -6.22
C LEU A 61 4.84 -0.84 -5.30
N LEU A 62 5.39 -2.04 -5.12
CA LEU A 62 6.58 -2.27 -4.32
C LEU A 62 7.77 -1.46 -4.85
N GLU A 63 8.03 -1.49 -6.17
CA GLU A 63 9.09 -0.69 -6.79
C GLU A 63 8.90 0.80 -6.51
N ARG A 64 7.66 1.30 -6.58
CA ARG A 64 7.37 2.69 -6.25
C ARG A 64 7.65 2.99 -4.78
N ILE A 65 7.22 2.13 -3.85
CA ILE A 65 7.45 2.31 -2.41
C ILE A 65 8.95 2.37 -2.12
N LEU A 66 9.73 1.42 -2.66
CA LEU A 66 11.16 1.31 -2.38
C LEU A 66 11.98 2.47 -2.96
N ASN A 67 11.51 3.09 -4.05
CA ASN A 67 12.22 4.18 -4.75
C ASN A 67 11.59 5.56 -4.51
N TYR A 68 10.51 5.66 -3.71
CA TYR A 68 9.86 6.95 -3.46
C TYR A 68 10.74 7.85 -2.61
N ARG A 69 11.03 9.05 -3.11
CA ARG A 69 12.02 9.96 -2.50
C ARG A 69 11.36 10.85 -1.46
N VAL A 70 11.36 10.40 -0.22
CA VAL A 70 10.74 11.08 0.93
C VAL A 70 11.70 11.32 2.10
N PHE A 71 12.96 10.95 1.95
CA PHE A 71 13.99 11.21 2.95
C PHE A 71 14.90 12.34 2.48
N ASP A 72 15.32 13.17 3.42
CA ASP A 72 16.13 14.33 3.13
C ASP A 72 17.56 13.94 2.78
N ASP A 73 18.10 14.59 1.74
CA ASP A 73 19.51 14.58 1.41
C ASP A 73 20.31 15.54 2.29
N ALA A 74 21.59 15.71 2.00
CA ALA A 74 22.49 16.61 2.74
C ALA A 74 22.06 18.10 2.69
N ASP A 75 21.25 18.47 1.68
CA ASP A 75 20.74 19.83 1.49
C ASP A 75 19.31 20.01 2.11
N GLY A 76 18.80 19.01 2.80
CA GLY A 76 17.47 19.02 3.42
C GLY A 76 16.32 18.90 2.41
N LYS A 77 16.58 18.31 1.24
CA LYS A 77 15.57 18.06 0.20
C LYS A 77 15.18 16.59 0.16
N MET A 78 13.89 16.31 -0.01
CA MET A 78 13.37 14.95 -0.14
C MET A 78 13.80 14.29 -1.47
N ASN A 79 15.03 13.84 -1.54
CA ASN A 79 15.65 13.22 -2.70
C ASN A 79 16.09 11.77 -2.50
N LEU A 80 16.03 11.26 -1.28
CA LEU A 80 16.46 9.90 -0.96
C LEU A 80 15.27 8.99 -0.71
N SER A 81 15.38 7.75 -1.15
CA SER A 81 14.42 6.68 -0.92
C SER A 81 14.74 5.87 0.34
N VAL A 82 13.82 4.97 0.74
CA VAL A 82 14.09 4.02 1.82
C VAL A 82 15.26 3.09 1.48
N ARG A 83 15.46 2.79 0.19
CA ARG A 83 16.64 2.05 -0.29
C ARG A 83 17.93 2.84 -0.03
N ASP A 84 17.95 4.10 -0.43
CA ASP A 84 19.16 4.94 -0.31
C ASP A 84 19.62 5.08 1.12
N ILE A 85 18.69 5.22 2.06
CA ILE A 85 19.00 5.34 3.49
C ILE A 85 19.15 3.99 4.20
N GLN A 86 18.92 2.87 3.50
CA GLN A 86 18.88 1.52 4.07
C GLN A 86 17.95 1.42 5.29
N GLY A 87 16.80 2.10 5.21
CA GLY A 87 15.80 2.16 6.28
C GLY A 87 14.89 0.93 6.30
N GLY A 88 14.13 0.77 7.38
CA GLY A 88 13.14 -0.30 7.51
C GLY A 88 11.88 -0.02 6.68
N LEU A 89 11.26 -1.09 6.21
CA LEU A 89 9.93 -1.05 5.60
C LEU A 89 8.98 -1.98 6.38
N LEU A 90 7.96 -1.39 7.00
CA LEU A 90 6.91 -2.13 7.71
C LEU A 90 5.66 -2.18 6.84
N LEU A 91 5.31 -3.39 6.37
CA LEU A 91 4.15 -3.65 5.52
C LEU A 91 2.98 -4.15 6.36
N VAL A 92 1.85 -3.46 6.28
CA VAL A 92 0.63 -3.78 7.03
C VAL A 92 -0.56 -3.85 6.06
N SER A 93 -1.30 -4.94 6.10
CA SER A 93 -2.54 -5.05 5.33
C SER A 93 -3.62 -4.13 5.89
N GLN A 94 -4.27 -3.35 5.02
CA GLN A 94 -5.25 -2.33 5.38
C GLN A 94 -6.38 -2.27 4.34
N PHE A 95 -7.28 -3.27 4.34
CA PHE A 95 -8.35 -3.36 3.33
C PHE A 95 -9.32 -2.16 3.37
N THR A 96 -9.44 -1.49 4.52
CA THR A 96 -10.32 -0.33 4.68
C THR A 96 -9.92 0.88 3.82
N LEU A 97 -8.68 0.93 3.31
CA LEU A 97 -8.27 1.94 2.32
C LEU A 97 -8.98 1.77 0.96
N ALA A 98 -9.51 0.58 0.67
CA ALA A 98 -10.31 0.30 -0.53
C ALA A 98 -11.81 0.57 -0.31
N ALA A 99 -12.18 1.21 0.79
CA ALA A 99 -13.58 1.54 1.08
C ALA A 99 -14.10 2.63 0.16
N ASP A 100 -15.34 2.46 -0.29
CA ASP A 100 -16.13 3.53 -0.90
C ASP A 100 -16.69 4.43 0.22
N THR A 101 -16.26 5.69 0.22
CA THR A 101 -16.65 6.71 1.21
C THR A 101 -17.44 7.86 0.59
N HIS A 102 -17.88 7.71 -0.66
CA HIS A 102 -18.52 8.81 -1.41
C HIS A 102 -19.92 9.17 -0.91
N LYS A 103 -20.63 8.25 -0.26
CA LYS A 103 -22.00 8.49 0.19
C LYS A 103 -22.22 8.07 1.64
N GLY A 104 -22.88 8.94 2.39
CA GLY A 104 -23.29 8.66 3.77
C GLY A 104 -22.10 8.55 4.75
N ASN A 105 -22.37 7.94 5.91
CA ASN A 105 -21.41 7.83 7.02
C ASN A 105 -21.01 6.37 7.31
N ARG A 106 -21.30 5.45 6.40
CA ARG A 106 -20.88 4.05 6.49
C ARG A 106 -19.95 3.71 5.32
N PRO A 107 -18.78 3.13 5.57
CA PRO A 107 -17.91 2.70 4.49
C PRO A 107 -18.56 1.53 3.72
N GLY A 108 -18.45 1.55 2.40
CA GLY A 108 -18.74 0.41 1.53
C GLY A 108 -17.47 -0.32 1.16
N PHE A 109 -17.53 -1.64 0.98
CA PHE A 109 -16.36 -2.45 0.64
C PHE A 109 -16.50 -3.18 -0.70
N SER A 110 -17.34 -2.64 -1.59
CA SER A 110 -17.58 -3.23 -2.91
C SER A 110 -16.33 -3.29 -3.80
N HIS A 111 -15.35 -2.41 -3.57
CA HIS A 111 -14.10 -2.37 -4.31
C HIS A 111 -12.98 -3.22 -3.70
N ALA A 112 -13.08 -3.57 -2.43
CA ALA A 112 -12.07 -4.40 -1.77
C ALA A 112 -12.05 -5.83 -2.36
N ALA A 113 -10.86 -6.39 -2.48
CA ALA A 113 -10.69 -7.80 -2.82
C ALA A 113 -11.32 -8.71 -1.76
N MET A 114 -11.71 -9.92 -2.17
CA MET A 114 -12.09 -10.95 -1.22
C MET A 114 -10.90 -11.28 -0.31
N PRO A 115 -11.12 -11.65 0.96
CA PRO A 115 -10.05 -11.85 1.95
C PRO A 115 -8.95 -12.81 1.48
N GLU A 116 -9.30 -13.89 0.80
CA GLU A 116 -8.34 -14.87 0.27
C GLU A 116 -7.41 -14.24 -0.78
N GLU A 117 -7.98 -13.50 -1.73
CA GLU A 117 -7.23 -12.82 -2.79
C GLU A 117 -6.38 -11.68 -2.23
N GLY A 118 -6.94 -10.92 -1.27
CA GLY A 118 -6.20 -9.89 -0.54
C GLY A 118 -4.99 -10.46 0.18
N ARG A 119 -5.14 -11.60 0.86
CA ARG A 119 -4.03 -12.31 1.51
C ARG A 119 -2.98 -12.75 0.50
N ARG A 120 -3.40 -13.40 -0.59
CA ARG A 120 -2.48 -13.92 -1.61
C ARG A 120 -1.60 -12.82 -2.19
N LEU A 121 -2.18 -11.69 -2.59
CA LEU A 121 -1.43 -10.57 -3.16
C LEU A 121 -0.58 -9.83 -2.12
N PHE A 122 -1.05 -9.70 -0.89
CA PHE A 122 -0.25 -9.12 0.19
C PHE A 122 0.99 -10.00 0.49
N GLU A 123 0.81 -11.31 0.57
CA GLU A 123 1.93 -12.27 0.78
C GLU A 123 2.92 -12.25 -0.38
N HIS A 124 2.43 -12.14 -1.63
CA HIS A 124 3.28 -11.95 -2.81
C HIS A 124 4.14 -10.68 -2.68
N LEU A 125 3.50 -9.55 -2.33
CA LEU A 125 4.20 -8.27 -2.13
C LEU A 125 5.25 -8.36 -1.02
N VAL A 126 4.95 -9.02 0.09
CA VAL A 126 5.89 -9.24 1.20
C VAL A 126 7.07 -10.09 0.74
N ALA A 127 6.84 -11.18 0.02
CA ALA A 127 7.90 -12.04 -0.49
C ALA A 127 8.82 -11.29 -1.46
N ALA A 128 8.25 -10.51 -2.37
CA ALA A 128 9.01 -9.65 -3.29
C ALA A 128 9.81 -8.58 -2.54
N ALA A 129 9.23 -7.97 -1.50
CA ALA A 129 9.91 -6.98 -0.67
C ALA A 129 11.15 -7.58 0.03
N ARG A 130 11.01 -8.76 0.62
CA ARG A 130 12.12 -9.46 1.28
C ARG A 130 13.25 -9.85 0.33
N ALA A 131 12.92 -10.12 -0.93
CA ALA A 131 13.92 -10.36 -1.97
C ALA A 131 14.65 -9.08 -2.42
N ALA A 132 13.99 -7.92 -2.35
CA ALA A 132 14.48 -6.66 -2.90
C ALA A 132 15.10 -5.70 -1.87
N HIS A 133 14.84 -5.89 -0.58
CA HIS A 133 15.25 -4.98 0.49
C HIS A 133 15.57 -5.73 1.79
N ALA A 134 16.61 -5.28 2.50
CA ALA A 134 17.16 -6.04 3.62
C ALA A 134 16.28 -5.99 4.89
N GLU A 135 15.72 -4.83 5.22
CA GLU A 135 14.98 -4.62 6.47
C GLU A 135 13.47 -4.55 6.21
N ILE A 136 12.81 -5.70 6.23
CA ILE A 136 11.37 -5.84 6.03
C ILE A 136 10.74 -6.41 7.30
N ALA A 137 9.74 -5.71 7.83
CA ALA A 137 8.85 -6.19 8.87
C ALA A 137 7.39 -6.16 8.38
N THR A 138 6.53 -6.96 8.99
CA THR A 138 5.12 -7.05 8.61
C THR A 138 4.21 -7.08 9.84
N GLY A 139 2.95 -6.63 9.64
CA GLY A 139 1.86 -7.02 10.50
C GLY A 139 1.42 -8.46 10.24
N GLU A 140 0.28 -8.84 10.79
CA GLU A 140 -0.33 -10.17 10.64
C GLU A 140 -1.66 -10.03 9.91
N PHE A 141 -1.75 -10.61 8.70
CA PHE A 141 -2.94 -10.50 7.86
C PHE A 141 -4.17 -11.09 8.56
N GLY A 142 -5.26 -10.30 8.61
CA GLY A 142 -6.54 -10.72 9.17
C GLY A 142 -6.61 -10.64 10.70
N ALA A 143 -5.52 -10.33 11.39
CA ALA A 143 -5.53 -10.11 12.83
C ALA A 143 -6.06 -8.72 13.21
N HIS A 144 -6.54 -8.58 14.44
CA HIS A 144 -6.73 -7.29 15.04
C HIS A 144 -5.37 -6.73 15.48
N MET A 145 -4.94 -5.65 14.82
CA MET A 145 -3.62 -5.06 15.01
C MET A 145 -3.72 -3.69 15.67
N GLU A 146 -2.82 -3.43 16.59
CA GLU A 146 -2.50 -2.08 17.05
C GLU A 146 -1.24 -1.61 16.31
N VAL A 147 -1.36 -0.53 15.54
CA VAL A 147 -0.24 0.04 14.78
C VAL A 147 0.19 1.32 15.45
N GLU A 148 1.39 1.31 16.02
CA GLU A 148 2.02 2.46 16.64
C GLU A 148 3.11 3.01 15.71
N LEU A 149 3.15 4.32 15.51
CA LEU A 149 4.16 4.97 14.70
C LEU A 149 4.45 6.40 15.19
N VAL A 150 5.62 6.89 14.86
CA VAL A 150 5.95 8.32 14.94
C VAL A 150 6.16 8.80 13.50
N ASN A 151 5.16 9.51 12.97
CA ASN A 151 5.25 10.09 11.62
C ASN A 151 6.18 11.30 11.65
N ASP A 152 7.29 11.15 10.95
CA ASP A 152 8.35 12.15 10.89
C ASP A 152 8.06 13.20 9.82
N GLY A 153 7.76 14.42 10.28
CA GLY A 153 7.53 15.52 9.36
C GLY A 153 6.28 16.36 9.65
N PRO A 154 5.02 15.89 9.62
CA PRO A 154 4.57 14.61 9.08
C PRO A 154 4.74 14.49 7.55
N VAL A 155 5.01 13.29 7.08
CA VAL A 155 5.14 12.95 5.66
C VAL A 155 4.33 11.71 5.36
N THR A 156 3.28 11.88 4.55
CA THR A 156 2.31 10.83 4.24
C THR A 156 1.87 10.98 2.79
N PHE A 157 1.97 9.90 2.00
CA PHE A 157 1.55 9.87 0.60
C PHE A 157 0.71 8.65 0.29
N ARG A 158 -0.28 8.83 -0.57
CA ARG A 158 -1.02 7.74 -1.18
C ARG A 158 -0.40 7.40 -2.53
N LEU A 159 0.06 6.17 -2.68
CA LEU A 159 0.53 5.60 -3.94
C LEU A 159 -0.48 4.60 -4.49
N SER A 160 -0.47 4.39 -5.79
CA SER A 160 -1.29 3.37 -6.42
C SER A 160 -0.61 2.83 -7.68
N ALA A 161 -0.91 1.57 -8.02
CA ALA A 161 -0.45 0.93 -9.23
C ALA A 161 -1.65 0.45 -10.05
N SER A 162 -2.05 1.21 -11.06
CA SER A 162 -3.13 0.85 -11.97
C SER A 162 -2.67 -0.14 -13.04
N ARG A 163 -3.61 -0.87 -13.63
CA ARG A 163 -3.38 -1.58 -14.89
C ARG A 163 -3.00 -0.55 -15.95
N GLN A 164 -1.86 -0.74 -16.62
CA GLN A 164 -1.68 -0.08 -17.92
C GLN A 164 -2.58 -0.80 -18.91
N VAL A 165 -3.59 -0.10 -19.40
CA VAL A 165 -4.24 -0.48 -20.65
C VAL A 165 -3.23 -0.15 -21.73
N SER A 166 -2.63 -1.18 -22.35
CA SER A 166 -1.84 -0.98 -23.56
C SER A 166 -2.77 -0.46 -24.64
N THR A 167 -2.58 0.79 -25.02
CA THR A 167 -3.16 1.36 -26.25
C THR A 167 -2.44 0.83 -27.47
#